data_4b83ae7d815d3e8865c36f9a2305afcb
#
_entry.id   4b83ae7d815d3e8865c36f9a2305afcb
#
_cell.length_a   1.000
_cell.length_b   1.000
_cell.length_c   1.000
_cell.angle_alpha   90.00
_cell.angle_beta   90.00
_cell.angle_gamma   90.00
#
_symmetry.space_group_name_H-M   'P 1'
#
loop_
_entity.id
_entity.type
_entity.pdbx_description
1 polymer ?
#
loop_
_entity_poly.entity_id
_entity_poly.type
_entity_poly.pdbx_seq_one_letter_code
_entity_poly.pdbx_strand_id
1 'polypeptide(L)'
;MPEKTKYTSKRSVRQLRKDIAPLLNSWHDDPGEAQGAMVAFLPQGTTLSDAVHSVIKKKIPPYMMVIFTLREHWKEIAGEVAAKRTLPVRYKEGILDVEVSHPGYRMALSGKTIQNAILEKVRMYPGAEDCKQLRFIPAGSLNREF
;
A
#
# COMPACT_ATOMS: atom_id res chain seq x y z
N MET A 1 36.69 -25.28 -1.81
CA MET A 1 35.31 -24.69 -1.90
C MET A 1 34.47 -25.31 -0.82
N PRO A 2 34.01 -24.57 0.17
CA PRO A 2 33.09 -25.15 1.15
C PRO A 2 31.75 -25.41 0.47
N GLU A 3 31.29 -26.65 0.56
CA GLU A 3 29.95 -27.03 0.11
C GLU A 3 28.91 -26.14 0.76
N LYS A 4 28.12 -25.48 -0.08
CA LYS A 4 26.91 -24.77 0.35
C LYS A 4 25.91 -25.83 0.80
N THR A 5 25.87 -26.08 2.09
CA THR A 5 24.82 -26.90 2.72
C THR A 5 23.48 -26.25 2.35
N LYS A 6 22.74 -26.93 1.48
CA LYS A 6 21.38 -26.59 1.12
C LYS A 6 20.48 -26.80 2.34
N TYR A 7 20.42 -25.82 3.24
CA TYR A 7 19.35 -25.71 4.21
C TYR A 7 18.09 -25.19 3.52
N THR A 8 17.49 -26.03 2.71
CA THR A 8 16.18 -25.81 2.11
C THR A 8 15.10 -26.55 2.89
N SER A 9 14.91 -26.20 4.13
CA SER A 9 13.67 -26.50 4.80
C SER A 9 13.13 -25.19 5.36
N LYS A 10 12.10 -24.65 4.72
CA LYS A 10 11.26 -23.58 5.25
C LYS A 10 10.45 -24.11 6.43
N ARG A 11 11.14 -24.52 7.51
CA ARG A 11 10.47 -24.85 8.76
C ARG A 11 9.79 -23.57 9.25
N SER A 12 8.51 -23.65 9.56
CA SER A 12 7.80 -22.50 10.11
C SER A 12 8.48 -22.11 11.43
N VAL A 13 8.51 -20.84 11.76
CA VAL A 13 9.04 -20.31 13.04
C VAL A 13 8.43 -21.04 14.24
N ARG A 14 7.18 -21.51 14.11
CA ARG A 14 6.47 -22.29 15.12
C ARG A 14 7.08 -23.67 15.31
N GLN A 15 7.56 -24.30 14.23
CA GLN A 15 8.23 -25.62 14.29
C GLN A 15 9.61 -25.47 14.93
N LEU A 16 10.38 -24.46 14.51
CA LEU A 16 11.69 -24.15 15.11
C LEU A 16 11.57 -23.89 16.63
N ARG A 17 10.56 -23.16 17.09
CA ARG A 17 10.32 -22.95 18.53
C ARG A 17 10.06 -24.26 19.26
N LYS A 18 9.30 -25.18 18.69
CA LYS A 18 9.03 -26.50 19.30
C LYS A 18 10.28 -27.37 19.37
N ASP A 19 11.15 -27.28 18.34
CA ASP A 19 12.35 -28.11 18.27
C ASP A 19 13.46 -27.56 19.21
N ILE A 20 13.56 -26.25 19.39
CA ILE A 20 14.62 -25.59 20.19
C ILE A 20 14.22 -25.48 21.68
N ALA A 21 12.95 -25.32 22.01
CA ALA A 21 12.51 -25.12 23.39
C ALA A 21 13.00 -26.21 24.38
N PRO A 22 12.94 -27.52 24.07
CA PRO A 22 13.44 -28.55 24.98
C PRO A 22 14.96 -28.48 25.17
N LEU A 23 15.71 -28.07 24.13
CA LEU A 23 17.15 -27.94 24.20
C LEU A 23 17.57 -26.76 25.10
N LEU A 24 16.91 -25.62 24.97
CA LEU A 24 17.17 -24.45 25.79
C LEU A 24 16.77 -24.69 27.25
N ASN A 25 15.65 -25.35 27.51
CA ASN A 25 15.22 -25.69 28.87
C ASN A 25 16.18 -26.66 29.57
N SER A 26 16.94 -27.50 28.82
CA SER A 26 17.95 -28.36 29.41
C SER A 26 19.25 -27.65 29.75
N TRP A 27 19.47 -26.45 29.21
CA TRP A 27 20.70 -25.66 29.43
C TRP A 27 20.53 -24.57 30.48
N HIS A 28 19.30 -24.16 30.74
CA HIS A 28 18.96 -23.11 31.71
C HIS A 28 18.11 -23.69 32.84
N ASP A 29 18.53 -23.48 34.06
CA ASP A 29 17.79 -23.90 35.24
C ASP A 29 16.54 -23.03 35.45
N ASP A 30 16.50 -21.82 34.90
CA ASP A 30 15.36 -20.92 34.94
C ASP A 30 14.60 -20.86 33.59
N PRO A 31 13.30 -21.20 33.57
CA PRO A 31 12.46 -21.10 32.35
C PRO A 31 12.40 -19.68 31.75
N GLY A 32 12.58 -18.65 32.58
CA GLY A 32 12.59 -17.26 32.09
C GLY A 32 13.84 -16.93 31.27
N GLU A 33 15.01 -17.43 31.67
CA GLU A 33 16.25 -17.29 30.94
C GLU A 33 16.23 -18.07 29.61
N ALA A 34 15.67 -19.26 29.62
CA ALA A 34 15.49 -20.07 28.42
C ALA A 34 14.62 -19.37 27.35
N GLN A 35 13.55 -18.68 27.79
CA GLN A 35 12.71 -17.90 26.89
C GLN A 35 13.45 -16.67 26.32
N GLY A 36 14.23 -15.99 27.17
CA GLY A 36 15.05 -14.85 26.74
C GLY A 36 16.10 -15.27 25.70
N ALA A 37 16.79 -16.39 25.93
CA ALA A 37 17.75 -16.94 24.98
C ALA A 37 17.10 -17.35 23.66
N MET A 38 15.88 -17.91 23.69
CA MET A 38 15.12 -18.28 22.50
C MET A 38 14.75 -17.06 21.66
N VAL A 39 14.41 -15.94 22.30
CA VAL A 39 14.10 -14.68 21.60
C VAL A 39 15.34 -14.10 20.93
N ALA A 40 16.53 -14.23 21.54
CA ALA A 40 17.78 -13.75 20.97
C ALA A 40 18.20 -14.51 19.71
N PHE A 41 17.83 -15.79 19.57
CA PHE A 41 18.09 -16.59 18.36
C PHE A 41 17.07 -16.42 17.24
N LEU A 42 15.94 -15.79 17.53
CA LEU A 42 15.00 -15.46 16.46
C LEU A 42 15.63 -14.38 15.57
N PRO A 43 15.54 -14.53 14.23
CA PRO A 43 15.92 -13.43 13.36
C PRO A 43 15.16 -12.19 13.82
N GLN A 44 15.88 -11.10 14.00
CA GLN A 44 15.37 -9.80 14.47
C GLN A 44 14.00 -9.57 13.83
N GLY A 45 12.95 -9.60 14.63
CA GLY A 45 11.59 -9.59 14.13
C GLY A 45 11.39 -8.33 13.30
N THR A 46 11.00 -8.52 12.08
CA THR A 46 10.44 -7.44 11.25
C THR A 46 9.44 -6.70 12.12
N THR A 47 9.62 -5.41 12.32
CA THR A 47 8.66 -4.63 13.11
C THR A 47 7.26 -4.85 12.52
N LEU A 48 6.22 -4.76 13.33
CA LEU A 48 4.84 -4.88 12.83
C LEU A 48 4.60 -3.95 11.63
N SER A 49 5.22 -2.77 11.66
CA SER A 49 5.22 -1.80 10.57
C SER A 49 5.82 -2.39 9.29
N ASP A 50 6.99 -3.03 9.36
CA ASP A 50 7.66 -3.63 8.20
C ASP A 50 6.88 -4.84 7.66
N ALA A 51 6.29 -5.64 8.54
CA ALA A 51 5.43 -6.75 8.16
C ALA A 51 4.18 -6.25 7.42
N VAL A 52 3.52 -5.20 7.93
CA VAL A 52 2.37 -4.56 7.29
C VAL A 52 2.78 -3.96 5.95
N HIS A 53 3.89 -3.22 5.87
CA HIS A 53 4.40 -2.66 4.61
C HIS A 53 4.72 -3.74 3.57
N SER A 54 5.29 -4.86 3.99
CA SER A 54 5.61 -5.97 3.06
C SER A 54 4.35 -6.63 2.51
N VAL A 55 3.30 -6.77 3.32
CA VAL A 55 2.01 -7.31 2.88
C VAL A 55 1.30 -6.33 1.96
N ILE A 56 1.32 -5.03 2.29
CA ILE A 56 0.74 -3.98 1.47
C ILE A 56 1.41 -3.96 0.09
N LYS A 57 2.73 -3.94 0.02
CA LYS A 57 3.48 -3.97 -1.25
C LYS A 57 3.20 -5.21 -2.10
N LYS A 58 2.93 -6.36 -1.48
CA LYS A 58 2.68 -7.62 -2.20
C LYS A 58 1.23 -7.79 -2.68
N LYS A 59 0.27 -7.20 -1.96
CA LYS A 59 -1.17 -7.41 -2.23
C LYS A 59 -1.86 -6.23 -2.89
N ILE A 60 -1.31 -5.03 -2.77
CA ILE A 60 -1.91 -3.86 -3.40
C ILE A 60 -1.26 -3.64 -4.76
N PRO A 61 -2.04 -3.64 -5.85
CA PRO A 61 -1.54 -3.33 -7.17
C PRO A 61 -0.93 -1.91 -7.23
N PRO A 62 0.10 -1.66 -8.03
CA PRO A 62 0.76 -0.35 -8.14
C PRO A 62 -0.20 0.81 -8.40
N TYR A 63 -1.22 0.60 -9.22
CA TYR A 63 -2.22 1.63 -9.54
C TYR A 63 -3.06 2.06 -8.33
N MET A 64 -3.28 1.16 -7.38
CA MET A 64 -3.97 1.50 -6.13
C MET A 64 -3.12 2.39 -5.22
N MET A 65 -1.81 2.17 -5.16
CA MET A 65 -0.89 3.04 -4.42
C MET A 65 -0.93 4.47 -4.96
N VAL A 66 -0.98 4.62 -6.28
CA VAL A 66 -1.14 5.93 -6.93
C VAL A 66 -2.43 6.60 -6.48
N ILE A 67 -3.54 5.87 -6.49
CA ILE A 67 -4.84 6.40 -6.04
C ILE A 67 -4.80 6.84 -4.57
N PHE A 68 -4.20 6.06 -3.68
CA PHE A 68 -4.06 6.46 -2.27
C PHE A 68 -3.25 7.74 -2.11
N THR A 69 -2.11 7.85 -2.79
CA THR A 69 -1.28 9.06 -2.77
C THR A 69 -2.05 10.26 -3.30
N LEU A 70 -2.76 10.11 -4.41
CA LEU A 70 -3.57 11.19 -4.97
C LEU A 70 -4.72 11.60 -4.04
N ARG A 71 -5.36 10.67 -3.35
CA ARG A 71 -6.42 10.96 -2.37
C ARG A 71 -5.90 11.76 -1.18
N GLU A 72 -4.75 11.40 -0.68
CA GLU A 72 -4.11 12.07 0.44
C GLU A 72 -3.83 13.54 0.14
N HIS A 73 -3.35 13.82 -1.06
CA HIS A 73 -3.01 15.17 -1.53
C HIS A 73 -4.10 15.82 -2.39
N TRP A 74 -5.31 15.23 -2.44
CA TRP A 74 -6.35 15.68 -3.37
C TRP A 74 -6.80 17.13 -3.15
N LYS A 75 -6.75 17.63 -1.91
CA LYS A 75 -7.03 19.03 -1.59
C LYS A 75 -6.06 19.99 -2.25
N GLU A 76 -4.79 19.61 -2.33
CA GLU A 76 -3.75 20.42 -2.96
C GLU A 76 -3.85 20.39 -4.50
N ILE A 77 -4.26 19.24 -5.03
CA ILE A 77 -4.39 18.99 -6.47
C ILE A 77 -5.62 19.68 -7.03
N ALA A 78 -6.78 19.37 -6.50
CA ALA A 78 -8.07 19.85 -7.03
C ALA A 78 -8.53 21.18 -6.40
N GLY A 79 -7.96 21.56 -5.27
CA GLY A 79 -8.42 22.69 -4.45
C GLY A 79 -9.47 22.26 -3.43
N GLU A 80 -9.57 23.01 -2.34
CA GLU A 80 -10.38 22.63 -1.18
C GLU A 80 -11.88 22.47 -1.51
N VAL A 81 -12.43 23.33 -2.33
CA VAL A 81 -13.85 23.29 -2.71
C VAL A 81 -14.16 22.09 -3.60
N ALA A 82 -13.33 21.85 -4.62
CA ALA A 82 -13.51 20.72 -5.53
C ALA A 82 -13.22 19.39 -4.83
N ALA A 83 -12.24 19.32 -3.95
CA ALA A 83 -11.89 18.10 -3.22
C ALA A 83 -13.02 17.59 -2.31
N LYS A 84 -13.88 18.46 -1.80
CA LYS A 84 -15.06 18.07 -1.00
C LYS A 84 -16.13 17.35 -1.83
N ARG A 85 -16.13 17.53 -3.13
CA ARG A 85 -17.16 17.04 -4.05
C ARG A 85 -16.64 16.04 -5.08
N THR A 86 -15.35 15.79 -5.08
CA THR A 86 -14.67 14.91 -6.03
C THR A 86 -13.73 13.96 -5.31
N LEU A 87 -13.57 12.75 -5.86
CA LEU A 87 -12.69 11.74 -5.32
C LEU A 87 -12.03 10.95 -6.46
N PRO A 88 -10.70 10.83 -6.50
CA PRO A 88 -10.03 9.94 -7.45
C PRO A 88 -10.29 8.48 -7.05
N VAL A 89 -10.75 7.68 -7.99
CA VAL A 89 -11.22 6.31 -7.72
C VAL A 89 -10.45 5.24 -8.49
N ARG A 90 -10.01 5.55 -9.70
CA ARG A 90 -9.29 4.59 -10.54
C ARG A 90 -8.27 5.28 -11.43
N TYR A 91 -7.10 4.67 -11.53
CA TYR A 91 -6.05 5.08 -12.47
C TYR A 91 -5.69 3.89 -13.37
N LYS A 92 -5.93 4.01 -14.67
CA LYS A 92 -5.64 2.95 -15.62
C LYS A 92 -5.26 3.55 -16.98
N GLU A 93 -4.17 3.04 -17.57
CA GLU A 93 -3.72 3.40 -18.93
C GLU A 93 -3.53 4.93 -19.15
N GLY A 94 -3.11 5.63 -18.11
CA GLY A 94 -2.94 7.08 -18.15
C GLY A 94 -4.25 7.87 -18.02
N ILE A 95 -5.36 7.23 -17.71
CA ILE A 95 -6.67 7.86 -17.46
C ILE A 95 -6.96 7.82 -15.96
N LEU A 96 -7.17 8.99 -15.38
CA LEU A 96 -7.62 9.13 -14.00
C LEU A 96 -9.13 9.35 -13.95
N ASP A 97 -9.84 8.39 -13.40
CA ASP A 97 -11.26 8.49 -13.13
C ASP A 97 -11.50 9.18 -11.79
N VAL A 98 -12.26 10.25 -11.81
CA VAL A 98 -12.61 11.06 -10.66
C VAL A 98 -14.12 11.05 -10.49
N GLU A 99 -14.59 10.51 -9.37
CA GLU A 99 -16.01 10.58 -9.02
C GLU A 99 -16.39 12.00 -8.60
N VAL A 100 -17.55 12.44 -9.04
CA VAL A 100 -18.13 13.74 -8.71
C VAL A 100 -19.51 13.53 -8.08
N SER A 101 -19.70 14.04 -6.87
CA SER A 101 -20.92 13.84 -6.09
C SER A 101 -22.13 14.59 -6.64
N HIS A 102 -21.95 15.62 -7.46
CA HIS A 102 -23.03 16.43 -7.98
C HIS A 102 -22.88 16.75 -9.46
N PRO A 103 -23.92 16.59 -10.30
CA PRO A 103 -23.86 16.82 -11.75
C PRO A 103 -23.39 18.20 -12.15
N GLY A 104 -23.81 19.24 -11.42
CA GLY A 104 -23.41 20.63 -11.69
C GLY A 104 -21.91 20.86 -11.56
N TYR A 105 -21.27 20.22 -10.57
CA TYR A 105 -19.81 20.26 -10.44
C TYR A 105 -19.09 19.55 -11.60
N ARG A 106 -19.67 18.45 -12.09
CA ARG A 106 -19.12 17.75 -13.25
C ARG A 106 -19.04 18.66 -14.48
N MET A 107 -20.08 19.43 -14.73
CA MET A 107 -20.09 20.40 -15.83
C MET A 107 -19.05 21.51 -15.62
N ALA A 108 -18.96 22.04 -14.41
CA ALA A 108 -17.98 23.08 -14.07
C ALA A 108 -16.53 22.60 -14.22
N LEU A 109 -16.25 21.37 -13.81
CA LEU A 109 -14.92 20.75 -13.90
C LEU A 109 -14.57 20.22 -15.30
N SER A 110 -15.53 20.10 -16.19
CA SER A 110 -15.34 19.65 -17.57
C SER A 110 -14.62 20.68 -18.46
N GLY A 111 -14.42 21.90 -17.98
CA GLY A 111 -13.66 22.93 -18.67
C GLY A 111 -12.20 22.50 -18.90
N LYS A 112 -11.71 22.61 -20.14
CA LYS A 112 -10.35 22.18 -20.52
C LYS A 112 -9.26 22.84 -19.67
N THR A 113 -9.42 24.11 -19.31
CA THR A 113 -8.47 24.85 -18.50
C THR A 113 -8.33 24.26 -17.10
N ILE A 114 -9.46 23.91 -16.46
CA ILE A 114 -9.49 23.32 -15.13
C ILE A 114 -8.93 21.91 -15.16
N GLN A 115 -9.32 21.13 -16.18
CA GLN A 115 -8.79 19.76 -16.37
C GLN A 115 -7.26 19.78 -16.54
N ASN A 116 -6.73 20.66 -17.38
CA ASN A 116 -5.29 20.78 -17.60
C ASN A 116 -4.54 21.18 -16.31
N ALA A 117 -5.08 22.13 -15.56
CA ALA A 117 -4.48 22.56 -14.29
C ALA A 117 -4.43 21.43 -13.25
N ILE A 118 -5.48 20.62 -13.16
CA ILE A 118 -5.51 19.43 -12.30
C ILE A 118 -4.54 18.38 -12.83
N LEU A 119 -4.52 18.14 -14.12
CA LEU A 119 -3.67 17.15 -14.78
C LEU A 119 -2.18 17.43 -14.54
N GLU A 120 -1.75 18.69 -14.67
CA GLU A 120 -0.37 19.09 -14.41
C GLU A 120 0.04 18.80 -12.96
N LYS A 121 -0.83 19.10 -12.01
CA LYS A 121 -0.58 18.79 -10.61
C LYS A 121 -0.55 17.27 -10.34
N VAL A 122 -1.44 16.51 -10.94
CA VAL A 122 -1.47 15.04 -10.82
C VAL A 122 -0.15 14.41 -11.31
N ARG A 123 0.41 14.93 -12.40
CA ARG A 123 1.69 14.45 -12.96
C ARG A 123 2.90 14.69 -12.07
N MET A 124 2.80 15.58 -11.09
CA MET A 124 3.88 15.81 -10.11
C MET A 124 4.00 14.68 -9.07
N TYR A 125 3.00 13.81 -8.98
CA TYR A 125 3.00 12.72 -8.01
C TYR A 125 3.55 11.43 -8.61
N PRO A 126 4.34 10.66 -7.83
CA PRO A 126 4.99 9.44 -8.31
C PRO A 126 3.94 8.40 -8.73
N GLY A 127 4.14 7.82 -9.90
CA GLY A 127 3.25 6.83 -10.51
C GLY A 127 2.08 7.40 -11.31
N ALA A 128 1.86 8.72 -11.28
CA ALA A 128 0.85 9.41 -12.10
C ALA A 128 1.48 10.31 -13.19
N GLU A 129 2.76 10.21 -13.41
CA GLU A 129 3.54 11.01 -14.38
C GLU A 129 3.03 10.85 -15.81
N ASP A 130 2.59 9.63 -16.15
CA ASP A 130 2.03 9.29 -17.47
C ASP A 130 0.53 9.60 -17.60
N CYS A 131 -0.05 10.37 -16.69
CA CYS A 131 -1.46 10.72 -16.76
C CYS A 131 -1.74 11.61 -17.98
N LYS A 132 -2.58 11.11 -18.87
CA LYS A 132 -2.91 11.77 -20.14
C LYS A 132 -4.24 12.48 -20.09
N GLN A 133 -5.19 11.94 -19.32
CA GLN A 133 -6.57 12.41 -19.31
C GLN A 133 -7.22 12.26 -17.94
N LEU A 134 -8.05 13.23 -17.61
CA LEU A 134 -8.99 13.16 -16.50
C LEU A 134 -10.38 12.84 -17.04
N ARG A 135 -11.08 11.92 -16.39
CA ARG A 135 -12.46 11.60 -16.71
C ARG A 135 -13.32 11.76 -15.46
N PHE A 136 -14.29 12.65 -15.53
CA PHE A 136 -15.23 12.88 -14.43
C PHE A 136 -16.46 11.98 -14.60
N ILE A 137 -16.70 11.13 -13.61
CA ILE A 137 -17.79 10.16 -13.58
C ILE A 137 -18.76 10.46 -12.43
N PRO A 138 -20.03 10.11 -12.54
CA PRO A 138 -20.98 10.21 -11.43
C PRO A 138 -20.55 9.32 -10.27
N ALA A 139 -20.81 9.75 -9.03
CA ALA A 139 -20.56 8.93 -7.86
C ALA A 139 -21.32 7.60 -7.93
N GLY A 140 -20.65 6.49 -7.62
CA GLY A 140 -21.21 5.15 -7.67
C GLY A 140 -21.32 4.52 -9.06
N SER A 141 -20.82 5.16 -10.12
CA SER A 141 -20.89 4.62 -11.48
C SER A 141 -19.87 3.52 -11.78
N LEU A 142 -18.80 3.43 -10.98
CA LEU A 142 -17.91 2.29 -11.02
C LEU A 142 -18.49 1.18 -10.13
N ASN A 143 -18.96 0.09 -10.74
CA ASN A 143 -19.15 -1.14 -10.01
C ASN A 143 -17.81 -1.48 -9.32
N ARG A 144 -17.84 -1.48 -8.01
CA ARG A 144 -16.69 -1.92 -7.21
C ARG A 144 -16.61 -3.44 -7.34
N GLU A 145 -16.04 -3.90 -8.44
CA GLU A 145 -15.54 -5.25 -8.53
C GLU A 145 -14.34 -5.34 -7.59
N PHE A 146 -14.56 -5.91 -6.45
CA PHE A 146 -13.53 -6.34 -5.51
C PHE A 146 -13.02 -7.71 -5.89
#